data_a243cd5835d4d3b616417f0a5f16fe34
#
_entry.id   a243cd5835d4d3b616417f0a5f16fe34
#
_cell.length_a   1.000
_cell.length_b   1.000
_cell.length_c   1.000
_cell.angle_alpha   90.00
_cell.angle_beta   90.00
_cell.angle_gamma   90.00
#
_symmetry.space_group_name_H-M   'P 1'
#
loop_
_entity.id
_entity.type
_entity.pdbx_description
1 polymer ?
#
loop_
_entity_poly.entity_id
_entity_poly.type
_entity_poly.pdbx_seq_one_letter_code
_entity_poly.pdbx_strand_id
1 'polypeptide(L)'
;MSARPNQPHRSRWLLLTLLIAATGPAAAGADHDHGDHDHHHGHRQHDAHVHGVAALNIAVDGDTLLVELDTPAANIVGFEHPPRNEAERTAIAEARERLADGAALFMTNAGAECVQMSHQVRLDLGSPGDHAHTDGEIHADAHGEWAFTCAKPAALSQLDVRLFEVFPGKDKLRVQLITPSGQRGAELTPGSHRLDL
;
A
#
# COMPACT_ATOMS: atom_id res chain seq x y z
N MET A 1 16.15 -27.00 52.16
CA MET A 1 15.94 -27.54 50.79
C MET A 1 16.38 -26.46 49.81
N SER A 2 17.60 -26.61 49.25
CA SER A 2 18.25 -25.60 48.44
C SER A 2 17.96 -25.80 46.97
N ALA A 3 17.45 -24.78 46.31
CA ALA A 3 17.28 -24.75 44.85
C ALA A 3 18.57 -24.19 44.22
N ARG A 4 19.11 -24.91 43.23
CA ARG A 4 20.27 -24.50 42.45
C ARG A 4 19.89 -23.67 41.25
N PRO A 5 20.63 -22.62 40.90
CA PRO A 5 20.39 -21.85 39.69
C PRO A 5 20.97 -22.54 38.44
N ASN A 6 20.22 -22.45 37.35
CA ASN A 6 20.54 -22.99 36.04
C ASN A 6 21.54 -22.06 35.32
N GLN A 7 22.67 -22.61 34.83
CA GLN A 7 23.70 -21.86 34.10
C GLN A 7 23.48 -21.96 32.58
N PRO A 8 23.70 -20.87 31.79
CA PRO A 8 23.60 -20.93 30.35
C PRO A 8 24.86 -21.48 29.68
N HIS A 9 24.68 -22.37 28.74
CA HIS A 9 25.73 -22.96 27.89
C HIS A 9 26.34 -21.90 26.95
N ARG A 10 27.63 -21.64 27.15
CA ARG A 10 28.45 -20.85 26.22
C ARG A 10 28.92 -21.74 25.06
N SER A 11 28.40 -21.57 23.89
CA SER A 11 28.94 -22.18 22.66
C SER A 11 30.16 -21.40 22.18
N ARG A 12 31.30 -22.07 22.21
CA ARG A 12 32.57 -21.58 21.67
C ARG A 12 32.61 -21.83 20.18
N TRP A 13 32.55 -20.76 19.37
CA TRP A 13 32.81 -20.82 17.94
C TRP A 13 34.32 -20.74 17.69
N LEU A 14 34.89 -21.79 17.10
CA LEU A 14 36.26 -21.87 16.62
C LEU A 14 36.36 -21.13 15.27
N LEU A 15 37.19 -20.10 15.27
CA LEU A 15 37.62 -19.40 14.07
C LEU A 15 38.68 -20.24 13.35
N LEU A 16 38.43 -20.73 12.18
CA LEU A 16 39.40 -21.37 11.29
C LEU A 16 39.84 -20.32 10.25
N THR A 17 41.04 -19.78 10.43
CA THR A 17 41.70 -18.89 9.46
C THR A 17 42.45 -19.74 8.44
N LEU A 18 42.03 -19.66 7.16
CA LEU A 18 42.78 -20.26 6.05
C LEU A 18 43.49 -19.15 5.28
N LEU A 19 44.80 -19.14 5.37
CA LEU A 19 45.71 -18.28 4.58
C LEU A 19 45.99 -18.97 3.24
N ILE A 20 45.63 -18.36 2.12
CA ILE A 20 46.10 -18.76 0.78
C ILE A 20 46.81 -17.57 0.16
N ALA A 21 48.13 -17.70 0.06
CA ALA A 21 48.94 -16.79 -0.74
C ALA A 21 49.04 -17.35 -2.17
N ALA A 22 48.66 -16.57 -3.16
CA ALA A 22 48.93 -16.84 -4.56
C ALA A 22 49.49 -15.60 -5.21
N THR A 23 50.75 -15.66 -5.59
CA THR A 23 51.46 -14.72 -6.45
C THR A 23 51.18 -15.05 -7.90
N GLY A 24 50.82 -14.06 -8.72
CA GLY A 24 50.76 -14.18 -10.18
C GLY A 24 50.86 -12.82 -10.88
N PRO A 25 51.34 -12.75 -12.11
CA PRO A 25 52.11 -11.64 -12.63
C PRO A 25 51.31 -10.51 -13.22
N ALA A 26 51.90 -9.33 -13.25
CA ALA A 26 51.39 -8.13 -13.91
C ALA A 26 51.39 -8.31 -15.43
N ALA A 27 50.29 -7.94 -16.07
CA ALA A 27 50.27 -7.58 -17.49
C ALA A 27 49.57 -6.23 -17.60
N ALA A 28 50.31 -5.31 -18.25
CA ALA A 28 49.85 -3.97 -18.54
C ALA A 28 48.98 -3.95 -19.80
N GLY A 29 48.08 -3.00 -19.84
CA GLY A 29 47.65 -2.40 -21.11
C GLY A 29 46.18 -2.53 -21.44
N ALA A 30 45.66 -1.38 -21.65
CA ALA A 30 44.70 -0.92 -22.62
C ALA A 30 43.30 -0.54 -22.08
N ASP A 31 43.14 0.77 -22.16
CA ASP A 31 41.98 1.52 -22.65
C ASP A 31 40.57 1.16 -22.13
N HIS A 32 40.19 2.11 -21.51
CA HIS A 32 38.96 2.60 -20.98
C HIS A 32 37.78 2.53 -21.90
N ASP A 33 36.82 1.75 -21.53
CA ASP A 33 35.44 2.03 -21.90
C ASP A 33 34.70 2.48 -20.62
N HIS A 34 34.18 3.70 -20.66
CA HIS A 34 33.27 4.22 -19.64
C HIS A 34 31.95 3.45 -19.72
N GLY A 35 31.91 2.33 -19.04
CA GLY A 35 30.65 1.64 -18.80
C GLY A 35 29.76 2.55 -17.96
N ASP A 36 28.72 3.07 -18.59
CA ASP A 36 27.56 3.66 -17.94
C ASP A 36 27.08 2.72 -16.84
N HIS A 37 27.26 3.14 -15.60
CA HIS A 37 26.58 2.52 -14.47
C HIS A 37 25.10 2.90 -14.57
N ASP A 38 24.34 2.13 -15.32
CA ASP A 38 22.91 2.10 -15.24
C ASP A 38 22.54 1.74 -13.80
N HIS A 39 22.37 2.77 -13.00
CA HIS A 39 21.61 2.65 -11.76
C HIS A 39 20.17 2.32 -12.16
N HIS A 40 19.89 1.04 -12.27
CA HIS A 40 18.53 0.56 -12.23
C HIS A 40 17.95 0.95 -10.87
N HIS A 41 17.55 2.21 -10.76
CA HIS A 41 16.51 2.56 -9.81
C HIS A 41 15.32 1.70 -10.22
N GLY A 42 14.98 0.73 -9.39
CA GLY A 42 13.75 -0.03 -9.55
C GLY A 42 12.61 0.99 -9.55
N HIS A 43 12.25 1.42 -10.74
CA HIS A 43 11.01 2.13 -10.97
C HIS A 43 9.93 1.16 -10.49
N ARG A 44 9.32 1.45 -9.34
CA ARG A 44 7.97 0.95 -9.13
C ARG A 44 7.22 1.47 -10.35
N GLN A 45 6.91 0.58 -11.29
CA GLN A 45 5.98 0.89 -12.35
C GLN A 45 4.67 1.22 -11.62
N HIS A 46 4.43 2.52 -11.43
CA HIS A 46 3.09 2.98 -11.23
C HIS A 46 2.38 2.61 -12.53
N ASP A 47 1.49 1.63 -12.47
CA ASP A 47 0.64 1.29 -13.60
C ASP A 47 -0.01 2.60 -14.06
N ALA A 48 -0.02 2.84 -15.37
CA ALA A 48 -0.61 4.04 -15.95
C ALA A 48 -1.98 4.27 -15.31
N HIS A 49 -2.18 5.46 -14.73
CA HIS A 49 -3.41 5.83 -14.06
C HIS A 49 -4.56 5.73 -15.05
N VAL A 50 -5.50 4.85 -14.78
CA VAL A 50 -6.72 4.70 -15.58
C VAL A 50 -7.87 5.27 -14.77
N HIS A 51 -8.47 6.36 -15.26
CA HIS A 51 -9.66 6.92 -14.64
C HIS A 51 -10.75 5.86 -14.52
N GLY A 52 -11.47 5.87 -13.42
CA GLY A 52 -12.47 4.87 -13.09
C GLY A 52 -11.89 3.58 -12.46
N VAL A 53 -10.57 3.38 -12.45
CA VAL A 53 -9.93 2.20 -11.85
C VAL A 53 -9.16 2.59 -10.59
N ALA A 54 -9.28 1.78 -9.53
CA ALA A 54 -8.47 1.92 -8.32
C ALA A 54 -7.89 0.56 -7.90
N ALA A 55 -6.78 0.58 -7.16
CA ALA A 55 -6.20 -0.59 -6.50
C ALA A 55 -6.64 -0.62 -5.04
N LEU A 56 -7.01 -1.79 -4.55
CA LEU A 56 -7.40 -2.03 -3.16
C LEU A 56 -6.65 -3.26 -2.63
N ASN A 57 -5.76 -3.04 -1.68
CA ASN A 57 -5.03 -4.09 -1.00
C ASN A 57 -5.70 -4.36 0.35
N ILE A 58 -5.98 -5.62 0.65
CA ILE A 58 -6.65 -6.05 1.86
C ILE A 58 -5.83 -7.16 2.50
N ALA A 59 -5.53 -7.03 3.79
CA ALA A 59 -4.83 -8.05 4.55
C ALA A 59 -5.59 -8.37 5.85
N VAL A 60 -5.73 -9.67 6.13
CA VAL A 60 -6.27 -10.18 7.40
C VAL A 60 -5.15 -10.93 8.11
N ASP A 61 -4.78 -10.46 9.30
CA ASP A 61 -3.76 -11.10 10.15
C ASP A 61 -4.23 -11.11 11.60
N GLY A 62 -4.52 -12.32 12.11
CA GLY A 62 -5.06 -12.50 13.45
C GLY A 62 -6.40 -11.80 13.62
N ASP A 63 -6.46 -10.82 14.49
CA ASP A 63 -7.64 -9.99 14.76
C ASP A 63 -7.67 -8.67 13.97
N THR A 64 -6.68 -8.46 13.14
CA THR A 64 -6.49 -7.21 12.40
C THR A 64 -6.90 -7.35 10.94
N LEU A 65 -7.70 -6.39 10.46
CA LEU A 65 -8.00 -6.16 9.04
C LEU A 65 -7.35 -4.85 8.62
N LEU A 66 -6.48 -4.91 7.63
CA LEU A 66 -5.85 -3.75 6.99
C LEU A 66 -6.44 -3.56 5.61
N VAL A 67 -6.73 -2.32 5.25
CA VAL A 67 -7.21 -1.93 3.92
C VAL A 67 -6.37 -0.75 3.43
N GLU A 68 -5.87 -0.84 2.20
CA GLU A 68 -5.09 0.20 1.53
C GLU A 68 -5.72 0.48 0.16
N LEU A 69 -5.94 1.75 -0.14
CA LEU A 69 -6.49 2.25 -1.40
C LEU A 69 -5.46 3.13 -2.10
N ASP A 70 -5.22 2.84 -3.37
CA ASP A 70 -4.49 3.70 -4.29
C ASP A 70 -5.35 4.01 -5.51
N THR A 71 -5.50 5.29 -5.83
CA THR A 71 -6.38 5.71 -6.92
C THR A 71 -6.00 7.10 -7.44
N PRO A 72 -6.20 7.40 -8.74
CA PRO A 72 -6.16 8.77 -9.23
C PRO A 72 -7.08 9.69 -8.42
N ALA A 73 -6.62 10.90 -8.12
CA ALA A 73 -7.40 11.88 -7.35
C ALA A 73 -8.74 12.22 -8.02
N ALA A 74 -8.80 12.19 -9.34
CA ALA A 74 -10.04 12.39 -10.10
C ALA A 74 -11.16 11.40 -9.70
N ASN A 75 -10.82 10.18 -9.31
CA ASN A 75 -11.78 9.19 -8.84
C ASN A 75 -12.42 9.54 -7.49
N ILE A 76 -11.85 10.48 -6.76
CA ILE A 76 -12.27 10.91 -5.42
C ILE A 76 -12.87 12.32 -5.45
N VAL A 77 -12.15 13.29 -6.02
CA VAL A 77 -12.56 14.71 -6.02
C VAL A 77 -13.04 15.22 -7.38
N GLY A 78 -12.84 14.44 -8.46
CA GLY A 78 -13.27 14.77 -9.82
C GLY A 78 -12.26 15.59 -10.63
N PHE A 79 -11.06 15.86 -10.10
CA PHE A 79 -10.00 16.60 -10.79
C PHE A 79 -8.61 16.19 -10.31
N GLU A 80 -7.57 16.52 -11.12
CA GLU A 80 -6.16 16.16 -10.90
C GLU A 80 -5.24 17.38 -11.00
N HIS A 81 -5.61 18.45 -10.31
CA HIS A 81 -4.82 19.68 -10.28
C HIS A 81 -4.99 20.37 -8.92
N PRO A 82 -4.10 21.28 -8.53
CA PRO A 82 -4.27 22.10 -7.34
C PRO A 82 -5.63 22.83 -7.37
N PRO A 83 -6.30 22.99 -6.21
CA PRO A 83 -7.63 23.60 -6.16
C PRO A 83 -7.58 25.07 -6.64
N ARG A 84 -8.42 25.42 -7.59
CA ARG A 84 -8.47 26.73 -8.26
C ARG A 84 -9.50 27.69 -7.68
N ASN A 85 -10.48 27.16 -6.96
CA ASN A 85 -11.59 27.91 -6.40
C ASN A 85 -12.07 27.31 -5.07
N GLU A 86 -13.03 27.98 -4.42
CA GLU A 86 -13.56 27.55 -3.11
C GLU A 86 -14.35 26.23 -3.20
N ALA A 87 -15.08 26.02 -4.29
CA ALA A 87 -15.84 24.78 -4.47
C ALA A 87 -14.92 23.55 -4.53
N GLU A 88 -13.77 23.67 -5.21
CA GLU A 88 -12.79 22.58 -5.27
C GLU A 88 -12.12 22.34 -3.90
N ARG A 89 -11.82 23.43 -3.12
CA ARG A 89 -11.33 23.28 -1.75
C ARG A 89 -12.33 22.58 -0.84
N THR A 90 -13.60 22.93 -0.97
CA THR A 90 -14.70 22.27 -0.24
C THR A 90 -14.80 20.79 -0.62
N ALA A 91 -14.76 20.46 -1.92
CA ALA A 91 -14.79 19.07 -2.38
C ALA A 91 -13.63 18.23 -1.79
N ILE A 92 -12.42 18.79 -1.71
CA ILE A 92 -11.28 18.13 -1.07
C ILE A 92 -11.53 17.89 0.42
N ALA A 93 -12.06 18.90 1.13
CA ALA A 93 -12.35 18.79 2.56
C ALA A 93 -13.41 17.70 2.82
N GLU A 94 -14.50 17.71 2.09
CA GLU A 94 -15.56 16.68 2.16
C GLU A 94 -15.04 15.29 1.81
N ALA A 95 -14.20 15.18 0.79
CA ALA A 95 -13.60 13.90 0.41
C ALA A 95 -12.73 13.34 1.52
N ARG A 96 -11.93 14.17 2.18
CA ARG A 96 -11.11 13.76 3.34
C ARG A 96 -11.97 13.28 4.50
N GLU A 97 -13.07 13.97 4.81
CA GLU A 97 -13.99 13.54 5.87
C GLU A 97 -14.62 12.18 5.56
N ARG A 98 -15.09 11.99 4.33
CA ARG A 98 -15.67 10.71 3.89
C ARG A 98 -14.65 9.58 3.89
N LEU A 99 -13.42 9.85 3.47
CA LEU A 99 -12.33 8.87 3.50
C LEU A 99 -11.89 8.54 4.94
N ALA A 100 -12.00 9.46 5.88
CA ALA A 100 -11.66 9.21 7.28
C ALA A 100 -12.58 8.18 7.95
N ASP A 101 -13.83 8.08 7.49
CA ASP A 101 -14.81 7.10 7.98
C ASP A 101 -14.67 5.76 7.24
N GLY A 102 -13.59 5.04 7.53
CA GLY A 102 -13.34 3.72 6.97
C GLY A 102 -14.43 2.70 7.34
N ALA A 103 -15.09 2.86 8.49
CA ALA A 103 -16.17 1.97 8.91
C ALA A 103 -17.41 2.10 8.01
N ALA A 104 -17.66 3.28 7.45
CA ALA A 104 -18.69 3.47 6.44
C ALA A 104 -18.29 2.97 5.05
N LEU A 105 -16.97 2.98 4.73
CA LEU A 105 -16.44 2.57 3.43
C LEU A 105 -16.22 1.05 3.31
N PHE A 106 -15.87 0.40 4.42
CA PHE A 106 -15.46 -1.01 4.49
C PHE A 106 -16.24 -1.73 5.58
N MET A 107 -17.45 -2.14 5.25
CA MET A 107 -18.35 -2.78 6.21
C MET A 107 -18.06 -4.27 6.30
N THR A 108 -17.56 -4.71 7.45
CA THR A 108 -17.43 -6.14 7.77
C THR A 108 -18.77 -6.74 8.18
N ASN A 109 -18.92 -8.06 8.06
CA ASN A 109 -20.09 -8.73 8.60
C ASN A 109 -20.17 -8.53 10.12
N ALA A 110 -21.36 -8.22 10.65
CA ALA A 110 -21.58 -7.82 12.06
C ALA A 110 -21.08 -8.85 13.07
N GLY A 111 -21.06 -10.15 12.70
CA GLY A 111 -20.59 -11.23 13.58
C GLY A 111 -19.12 -11.12 13.97
N ALA A 112 -18.29 -10.43 13.21
CA ALA A 112 -16.87 -10.24 13.48
C ALA A 112 -16.60 -9.16 14.54
N GLU A 113 -17.56 -8.24 14.77
CA GLU A 113 -17.43 -7.12 15.72
C GLU A 113 -16.14 -6.31 15.49
N CYS A 114 -15.89 -5.92 14.23
CA CYS A 114 -14.72 -5.12 13.87
C CYS A 114 -14.98 -3.63 14.14
N VAL A 115 -13.96 -2.94 14.66
CA VAL A 115 -13.96 -1.49 14.87
C VAL A 115 -12.74 -0.87 14.22
N GLN A 116 -12.92 0.30 13.62
CA GLN A 116 -11.81 1.06 13.06
C GLN A 116 -10.91 1.60 14.18
N MET A 117 -9.62 1.33 14.10
CA MET A 117 -8.62 1.78 15.08
C MET A 117 -7.85 2.99 14.61
N SER A 118 -7.54 3.04 13.33
CA SER A 118 -6.80 4.15 12.74
C SER A 118 -7.13 4.32 11.26
N HIS A 119 -6.80 5.51 10.74
CA HIS A 119 -6.76 5.77 9.31
C HIS A 119 -5.65 6.76 8.99
N GLN A 120 -5.17 6.70 7.76
CA GLN A 120 -4.30 7.70 7.16
C GLN A 120 -4.80 7.99 5.75
N VAL A 121 -5.06 9.26 5.42
CA VAL A 121 -5.56 9.68 4.11
C VAL A 121 -4.68 10.80 3.56
N ARG A 122 -4.20 10.62 2.34
CA ARG A 122 -3.46 11.62 1.58
C ARG A 122 -4.17 11.87 0.25
N LEU A 123 -4.37 13.13 -0.07
CA LEU A 123 -4.79 13.60 -1.38
C LEU A 123 -3.66 14.48 -1.89
N ASP A 124 -2.88 13.99 -2.84
CA ASP A 124 -1.82 14.73 -3.48
C ASP A 124 -2.36 15.27 -4.81
N LEU A 125 -2.52 16.58 -4.87
CA LEU A 125 -3.05 17.29 -6.03
C LEU A 125 -1.99 18.19 -6.67
N GLY A 126 -0.71 18.01 -6.29
CA GLY A 126 0.38 18.89 -6.68
C GLY A 126 0.31 20.25 -6.00
N SER A 127 1.38 21.01 -6.16
CA SER A 127 1.48 22.39 -5.63
C SER A 127 1.36 23.42 -6.75
N PRO A 128 0.80 24.61 -6.50
CA PRO A 128 0.86 25.72 -7.45
C PRO A 128 2.32 26.07 -7.73
N GLY A 129 2.80 25.77 -8.93
CA GLY A 129 4.19 26.03 -9.35
C GLY A 129 5.02 24.78 -9.61
N ASP A 130 4.55 23.59 -9.28
CA ASP A 130 5.18 22.37 -9.78
C ASP A 130 4.99 22.32 -11.29
N HIS A 131 6.04 22.77 -12.00
CA HIS A 131 6.11 22.60 -13.44
C HIS A 131 6.27 21.09 -13.70
N ALA A 132 5.41 20.55 -14.55
CA ALA A 132 5.53 19.21 -15.06
C ALA A 132 7.01 18.87 -15.32
N HIS A 133 7.52 17.85 -14.66
CA HIS A 133 8.77 17.23 -15.05
C HIS A 133 8.65 16.88 -16.54
N THR A 134 9.71 16.91 -17.27
CA THR A 134 9.86 16.87 -18.74
C THR A 134 8.95 15.95 -19.55
N ASP A 135 8.09 15.16 -18.91
CA ASP A 135 7.13 14.22 -19.52
C ASP A 135 5.65 14.62 -19.35
N GLY A 136 5.36 15.80 -18.80
CA GLY A 136 4.06 16.49 -18.96
C GLY A 136 2.89 15.99 -18.08
N GLU A 137 3.02 14.95 -17.29
CA GLU A 137 1.93 14.46 -16.45
C GLU A 137 2.11 14.88 -14.98
N ILE A 138 1.17 15.65 -14.47
CA ILE A 138 1.01 15.90 -13.04
C ILE A 138 0.27 14.69 -12.49
N HIS A 139 0.97 13.83 -11.75
CA HIS A 139 0.33 12.72 -11.06
C HIS A 139 -0.38 13.27 -9.81
N ALA A 140 -1.69 13.22 -9.84
CA ALA A 140 -2.53 13.58 -8.71
C ALA A 140 -3.21 12.31 -8.17
N ASP A 141 -2.83 11.91 -6.96
CA ASP A 141 -3.21 10.65 -6.36
C ASP A 141 -3.95 10.82 -5.04
N ALA A 142 -4.82 9.87 -4.76
CA ALA A 142 -5.44 9.66 -3.47
C ALA A 142 -4.95 8.32 -2.90
N HIS A 143 -4.43 8.36 -1.71
CA HIS A 143 -3.98 7.20 -0.95
C HIS A 143 -4.69 7.15 0.40
N GLY A 144 -5.19 5.98 0.78
CA GLY A 144 -5.87 5.76 2.05
C GLY A 144 -5.45 4.44 2.69
N GLU A 145 -5.22 4.46 3.99
CA GLU A 145 -4.94 3.28 4.81
C GLU A 145 -5.90 3.24 5.99
N TRP A 146 -6.48 2.10 6.27
CA TRP A 146 -7.36 1.89 7.42
C TRP A 146 -7.01 0.59 8.13
N ALA A 147 -6.97 0.64 9.46
CA ALA A 147 -6.80 -0.53 10.31
C ALA A 147 -8.04 -0.75 11.17
N PHE A 148 -8.49 -1.99 11.21
CA PHE A 148 -9.61 -2.43 12.04
C PHE A 148 -9.16 -3.55 12.96
N THR A 149 -9.73 -3.62 14.16
CA THR A 149 -9.58 -4.77 15.06
C THR A 149 -10.93 -5.44 15.24
N CYS A 150 -10.95 -6.76 15.09
CA CYS A 150 -12.17 -7.58 15.18
C CYS A 150 -12.17 -8.38 16.48
N ALA A 151 -13.20 -8.19 17.33
CA ALA A 151 -13.30 -8.93 18.59
C ALA A 151 -13.56 -10.44 18.37
N LYS A 152 -14.11 -10.80 17.22
CA LYS A 152 -14.38 -12.19 16.81
C LYS A 152 -13.80 -12.48 15.43
N PRO A 153 -12.47 -12.53 15.28
CA PRO A 153 -11.84 -12.65 13.96
C PRO A 153 -12.21 -13.95 13.22
N ALA A 154 -12.49 -15.04 13.92
CA ALA A 154 -12.93 -16.28 13.30
C ALA A 154 -14.33 -16.18 12.64
N ALA A 155 -15.09 -15.15 12.96
CA ALA A 155 -16.38 -14.87 12.33
C ALA A 155 -16.25 -13.87 11.16
N LEU A 156 -15.07 -13.27 10.92
CA LEU A 156 -14.85 -12.38 9.81
C LEU A 156 -14.83 -13.20 8.50
N SER A 157 -15.81 -12.97 7.65
CA SER A 157 -16.00 -13.76 6.44
C SER A 157 -16.35 -12.93 5.21
N GLN A 158 -16.72 -11.65 5.40
CA GLN A 158 -17.17 -10.81 4.30
C GLN A 158 -16.83 -9.35 4.54
N LEU A 159 -16.45 -8.65 3.48
CA LEU A 159 -16.25 -7.21 3.41
C LEU A 159 -17.13 -6.62 2.31
N ASP A 160 -17.97 -5.67 2.67
CA ASP A 160 -18.78 -4.87 1.73
C ASP A 160 -18.04 -3.56 1.46
N VAL A 161 -17.58 -3.34 0.22
CA VAL A 161 -16.75 -2.20 -0.20
C VAL A 161 -17.63 -1.13 -0.81
N ARG A 162 -18.00 -0.13 -0.02
CA ARG A 162 -18.95 0.92 -0.39
C ARG A 162 -18.33 2.15 -1.06
N LEU A 163 -17.08 2.05 -1.50
CA LEU A 163 -16.37 3.11 -2.20
C LEU A 163 -17.11 3.61 -3.46
N PHE A 164 -17.84 2.74 -4.16
CA PHE A 164 -18.61 3.11 -5.33
C PHE A 164 -19.83 3.99 -5.02
N GLU A 165 -20.44 3.80 -3.85
CA GLU A 165 -21.58 4.56 -3.38
C GLU A 165 -21.18 5.97 -2.94
N VAL A 166 -20.04 6.03 -2.21
CA VAL A 166 -19.55 7.29 -1.62
C VAL A 166 -18.83 8.16 -2.65
N PHE A 167 -18.14 7.54 -3.60
CA PHE A 167 -17.38 8.19 -4.65
C PHE A 167 -17.75 7.61 -6.02
N PRO A 168 -18.74 8.15 -6.70
CA PRO A 168 -19.33 7.54 -7.91
C PRO A 168 -18.47 7.60 -9.17
N GLY A 169 -17.27 8.21 -9.11
CA GLY A 169 -16.34 8.29 -10.26
C GLY A 169 -15.55 7.02 -10.56
N LYS A 170 -15.89 5.88 -9.93
CA LYS A 170 -15.17 4.60 -10.12
C LYS A 170 -16.05 3.55 -10.78
N ASP A 171 -15.44 2.85 -11.73
CA ASP A 171 -16.07 1.73 -12.44
C ASP A 171 -15.60 0.38 -11.90
N LYS A 172 -14.36 0.36 -11.35
CA LYS A 172 -13.66 -0.87 -11.02
C LYS A 172 -12.67 -0.69 -9.87
N LEU A 173 -12.62 -1.69 -8.98
CA LEU A 173 -11.52 -1.87 -8.02
C LEU A 173 -10.79 -3.19 -8.33
N ARG A 174 -9.48 -3.10 -8.52
CA ARG A 174 -8.60 -4.26 -8.58
C ARG A 174 -8.16 -4.60 -7.16
N VAL A 175 -8.61 -5.74 -6.66
CA VAL A 175 -8.37 -6.15 -5.28
C VAL A 175 -7.25 -7.17 -5.21
N GLN A 176 -6.32 -6.96 -4.28
CA GLN A 176 -5.42 -8.00 -3.78
C GLN A 176 -5.81 -8.32 -2.33
N LEU A 177 -6.12 -9.57 -2.08
CA LEU A 177 -6.50 -10.06 -0.76
C LEU A 177 -5.46 -11.04 -0.24
N ILE A 178 -4.96 -10.78 0.96
CA ILE A 178 -4.04 -11.65 1.71
C ILE A 178 -4.76 -12.07 3.01
N THR A 179 -4.85 -13.38 3.21
CA THR A 179 -5.44 -13.98 4.43
C THR A 179 -4.52 -15.09 4.94
N PRO A 180 -4.72 -15.64 6.13
CA PRO A 180 -4.00 -16.82 6.59
C PRO A 180 -4.15 -18.05 5.67
N SER A 181 -5.21 -18.10 4.86
CA SER A 181 -5.45 -19.18 3.89
C SER A 181 -4.69 -18.99 2.56
N GLY A 182 -4.13 -17.83 2.30
CA GLY A 182 -3.36 -17.51 1.09
C GLY A 182 -3.66 -16.15 0.50
N GLN A 183 -3.20 -15.95 -0.73
CA GLN A 183 -3.37 -14.72 -1.49
C GLN A 183 -4.24 -14.96 -2.72
N ARG A 184 -5.10 -13.99 -3.04
CA ARG A 184 -5.90 -14.00 -4.25
C ARG A 184 -6.19 -12.61 -4.79
N GLY A 185 -6.41 -12.50 -6.10
CA GLY A 185 -6.93 -11.31 -6.75
C GLY A 185 -8.45 -11.39 -6.90
N ALA A 186 -9.09 -10.23 -6.92
CA ALA A 186 -10.50 -10.08 -7.27
C ALA A 186 -10.72 -8.76 -8.01
N GLU A 187 -11.86 -8.63 -8.65
CA GLU A 187 -12.31 -7.39 -9.28
C GLU A 187 -13.69 -7.05 -8.74
N LEU A 188 -13.85 -5.84 -8.21
CA LEU A 188 -15.14 -5.33 -7.74
C LEU A 188 -15.65 -4.24 -8.69
N THR A 189 -16.96 -4.17 -8.79
CA THR A 189 -17.71 -3.20 -9.59
C THR A 189 -18.89 -2.66 -8.78
N PRO A 190 -19.56 -1.58 -9.20
CA PRO A 190 -20.75 -1.07 -8.52
C PRO A 190 -21.85 -2.13 -8.30
N GLY A 191 -21.98 -3.09 -9.22
CA GLY A 191 -22.96 -4.18 -9.13
C GLY A 191 -22.47 -5.41 -8.36
N SER A 192 -21.16 -5.49 -8.03
CA SER A 192 -20.54 -6.62 -7.33
C SER A 192 -19.40 -6.09 -6.45
N HIS A 193 -19.76 -5.57 -5.28
CA HIS A 193 -18.85 -4.87 -4.37
C HIS A 193 -18.62 -5.58 -3.03
N ARG A 194 -19.09 -6.82 -2.90
CA ARG A 194 -18.85 -7.68 -1.75
C ARG A 194 -17.72 -8.64 -2.02
N LEU A 195 -16.85 -8.79 -1.04
CA LEU A 195 -15.68 -9.67 -1.07
C LEU A 195 -15.80 -10.69 0.06
N ASP A 196 -15.74 -11.99 -0.27
CA ASP A 196 -15.56 -13.03 0.74
C ASP A 196 -14.09 -13.01 1.22
N LEU A 197 -13.85 -13.21 2.52
CA LEU A 197 -12.52 -13.13 3.14
C LEU A 197 -11.96 -14.51 3.51
#